data_bb09605f8f2888043a9784e4b13bace3
#
_entry.id   bb09605f8f2888043a9784e4b13bace3
#
_cell.length_a   1.000
_cell.length_b   1.000
_cell.length_c   1.000
_cell.angle_alpha   90.00
_cell.angle_beta   90.00
_cell.angle_gamma   90.00
#
_symmetry.space_group_name_H-M   'P 1'
#
loop_
_entity.id
_entity.type
_entity.pdbx_description
1 polymer ?
#
loop_
_entity_poly.entity_id
_entity_poly.type
_entity_poly.pdbx_seq_one_letter_code
_entity_poly.pdbx_strand_id
1 'polypeptide(L)'
;MNTEEVAQKVVELVRKQAWHEAVGTLYDKEIVSVEARTSDGSSSETRGIDAVRGKVDWWLENMEVHSFKADGPFVAHDRFVVQYDADVTDKKSKKRFQLSEVGVYTVKNGKIVREEFLPRAS
;
A
#
# COMPACT_ATOMS: atom_id res chain seq x y z
N MET A 1 6.46 -18.67 -2.24
CA MET A 1 5.62 -18.11 -3.33
C MET A 1 6.47 -17.30 -4.27
N ASN A 2 6.17 -17.36 -5.55
CA ASN A 2 6.84 -16.49 -6.52
C ASN A 2 6.19 -15.10 -6.54
N THR A 3 6.76 -14.19 -7.33
CA THR A 3 6.27 -12.80 -7.40
C THR A 3 4.80 -12.73 -7.80
N GLU A 4 4.39 -13.51 -8.78
CA GLU A 4 2.99 -13.47 -9.25
C GLU A 4 2.02 -13.95 -8.17
N GLU A 5 2.37 -15.01 -7.46
CA GLU A 5 1.52 -15.52 -6.37
C GLU A 5 1.39 -14.51 -5.24
N VAL A 6 2.50 -13.87 -4.85
CA VAL A 6 2.48 -12.80 -3.85
C VAL A 6 1.59 -11.65 -4.33
N ALA A 7 1.77 -11.23 -5.58
CA ALA A 7 1.01 -10.12 -6.16
C ALA A 7 -0.50 -10.39 -6.16
N GLN A 8 -0.91 -11.58 -6.57
CA GLN A 8 -2.32 -11.95 -6.59
C GLN A 8 -2.90 -11.99 -5.19
N LYS A 9 -2.13 -12.48 -4.22
CA LYS A 9 -2.58 -12.55 -2.84
C LYS A 9 -2.73 -11.16 -2.23
N VAL A 10 -1.81 -10.25 -2.53
CA VAL A 10 -1.93 -8.85 -2.09
C VAL A 10 -3.22 -8.24 -2.62
N VAL A 11 -3.47 -8.34 -3.92
CA VAL A 11 -4.67 -7.73 -4.51
C VAL A 11 -5.94 -8.32 -3.90
N GLU A 12 -5.98 -9.62 -3.69
CA GLU A 12 -7.10 -10.28 -3.03
C GLU A 12 -7.37 -9.69 -1.64
N LEU A 13 -6.32 -9.54 -0.84
CA LEU A 13 -6.45 -9.04 0.53
C LEU A 13 -6.77 -7.55 0.57
N VAL A 14 -6.11 -6.72 -0.25
CA VAL A 14 -6.36 -5.27 -0.20
C VAL A 14 -7.75 -4.91 -0.72
N ARG A 15 -8.30 -5.69 -1.65
CA ARG A 15 -9.69 -5.50 -2.09
C ARG A 15 -10.70 -5.68 -0.97
N LYS A 16 -10.34 -6.47 0.02
CA LYS A 16 -11.13 -6.67 1.24
C LYS A 16 -10.73 -5.68 2.33
N GLN A 17 -9.76 -4.82 2.04
CA GLN A 17 -9.15 -3.92 3.03
C GLN A 17 -8.56 -4.68 4.22
N ALA A 18 -8.08 -5.89 3.98
CA ALA A 18 -7.47 -6.75 4.98
C ALA A 18 -5.96 -6.45 5.08
N TRP A 19 -5.63 -5.20 5.39
CA TRP A 19 -4.25 -4.70 5.39
C TRP A 19 -3.37 -5.42 6.41
N HIS A 20 -3.87 -5.64 7.63
CA HIS A 20 -3.10 -6.33 8.66
C HIS A 20 -2.78 -7.77 8.27
N GLU A 21 -3.70 -8.43 7.61
CA GLU A 21 -3.46 -9.79 7.12
C GLU A 21 -2.39 -9.79 6.02
N ALA A 22 -2.47 -8.83 5.09
CA ALA A 22 -1.47 -8.71 4.04
C ALA A 22 -0.08 -8.47 4.63
N VAL A 23 0.04 -7.53 5.57
CA VAL A 23 1.32 -7.24 6.23
C VAL A 23 1.82 -8.47 7.00
N GLY A 24 0.95 -9.13 7.75
CA GLY A 24 1.35 -10.26 8.59
C GLY A 24 1.75 -11.51 7.83
N THR A 25 1.23 -11.71 6.60
CA THR A 25 1.48 -12.95 5.86
C THR A 25 2.44 -12.78 4.69
N LEU A 26 2.53 -11.58 4.10
CA LEU A 26 3.25 -11.39 2.84
C LEU A 26 4.45 -10.45 2.94
N TYR A 27 4.55 -9.65 3.98
CA TYR A 27 5.63 -8.67 4.12
C TYR A 27 6.82 -9.27 4.86
N ASP A 28 8.02 -8.89 4.39
CA ASP A 28 9.25 -9.25 5.09
C ASP A 28 9.35 -8.46 6.39
N LYS A 29 10.03 -9.06 7.36
CA LYS A 29 10.26 -8.46 8.67
C LYS A 29 10.95 -7.10 8.58
N GLU A 30 11.81 -6.93 7.59
CA GLU A 30 12.58 -5.70 7.36
C GLU A 30 12.05 -4.88 6.21
N ILE A 31 10.77 -4.98 5.94
CA ILE A 31 10.08 -4.21 4.91
C ILE A 31 10.45 -2.72 4.97
N VAL A 32 10.64 -2.13 3.80
CA VAL A 32 10.78 -0.68 3.65
C VAL A 32 9.55 -0.16 2.92
N SER A 33 8.84 0.76 3.54
CA SER A 33 7.65 1.38 2.97
C SER A 33 7.93 2.85 2.70
N VAL A 34 7.72 3.29 1.46
CA VAL A 34 8.04 4.65 1.03
C VAL A 34 6.76 5.33 0.57
N GLU A 35 6.53 6.53 1.09
CA GLU A 35 5.45 7.40 0.63
C GLU A 35 6.05 8.61 -0.07
N ALA A 36 5.85 8.71 -1.38
CA ALA A 36 6.32 9.85 -2.15
C ALA A 36 5.47 11.06 -1.83
N ARG A 37 6.11 12.20 -1.57
CA ARG A 37 5.45 13.46 -1.32
C ARG A 37 5.59 14.36 -2.54
N THR A 38 4.48 14.93 -2.96
CA THR A 38 4.45 15.75 -4.16
C THR A 38 4.65 17.24 -3.88
N SER A 39 4.32 17.69 -2.66
CA SER A 39 4.35 19.12 -2.34
C SER A 39 5.76 19.71 -2.33
N ASP A 40 6.76 18.93 -1.92
CA ASP A 40 8.14 19.40 -1.82
C ASP A 40 9.15 18.44 -2.49
N GLY A 41 8.65 17.39 -3.17
CA GLY A 41 9.51 16.41 -3.83
C GLY A 41 10.19 15.44 -2.88
N SER A 42 9.91 15.50 -1.59
CA SER A 42 10.50 14.58 -0.62
C SER A 42 9.73 13.27 -0.56
N SER A 43 10.32 12.29 0.12
CA SER A 43 9.66 11.04 0.41
C SER A 43 9.82 10.71 1.88
N SER A 44 8.92 9.88 2.40
CA SER A 44 8.94 9.43 3.78
C SER A 44 9.16 7.92 3.80
N GLU A 45 10.19 7.45 4.49
CA GLU A 45 10.47 6.03 4.63
C GLU A 45 10.06 5.53 6.01
N THR A 46 9.44 4.35 6.02
CA THR A 46 9.11 3.60 7.23
C THR A 46 9.79 2.25 7.12
N ARG A 47 10.56 1.86 8.12
CA ARG A 47 11.34 0.62 8.09
C ARG A 47 10.87 -0.34 9.19
N GLY A 48 10.75 -1.61 8.79
CA GLY A 48 10.38 -2.69 9.70
C GLY A 48 8.88 -2.92 9.77
N ILE A 49 8.53 -4.18 10.01
CA ILE A 49 7.14 -4.62 9.97
C ILE A 49 6.28 -3.97 11.05
N ASP A 50 6.85 -3.74 12.23
CA ASP A 50 6.09 -3.13 13.33
C ASP A 50 5.72 -1.68 13.03
N ALA A 51 6.65 -0.93 12.44
CA ALA A 51 6.38 0.46 12.04
C ALA A 51 5.36 0.52 10.90
N VAL A 52 5.41 -0.42 9.97
CA VAL A 52 4.43 -0.51 8.89
C VAL A 52 3.04 -0.86 9.44
N ARG A 53 2.97 -1.75 10.43
CA ARG A 53 1.69 -2.02 11.11
C ARG A 53 1.13 -0.76 11.77
N GLY A 54 2.00 0.07 12.35
CA GLY A 54 1.59 1.35 12.91
C GLY A 54 0.97 2.28 11.88
N LYS A 55 1.52 2.29 10.65
CA LYS A 55 0.93 3.06 9.55
C LYS A 55 -0.47 2.55 9.19
N VAL A 56 -0.65 1.24 9.16
CA VAL A 56 -1.96 0.65 8.89
C VAL A 56 -2.95 1.02 9.98
N ASP A 57 -2.53 0.93 11.25
CA ASP A 57 -3.37 1.33 12.38
C ASP A 57 -3.81 2.78 12.26
N TRP A 58 -2.86 3.67 11.93
CA TRP A 58 -3.16 5.08 11.76
C TRP A 58 -4.21 5.31 10.67
N TRP A 59 -4.04 4.63 9.54
CA TRP A 59 -4.99 4.72 8.42
C TRP A 59 -6.38 4.28 8.85
N LEU A 60 -6.48 3.11 9.48
CA LEU A 60 -7.77 2.56 9.91
C LEU A 60 -8.47 3.44 10.96
N GLU A 61 -7.69 4.08 11.83
CA GLU A 61 -8.25 4.94 12.87
C GLU A 61 -8.68 6.31 12.35
N ASN A 62 -7.96 6.84 11.36
CA ASN A 62 -8.13 8.23 10.95
C ASN A 62 -8.90 8.42 9.66
N MET A 63 -9.05 7.39 8.84
CA MET A 63 -9.70 7.50 7.53
C MET A 63 -10.97 6.69 7.49
N GLU A 64 -12.05 7.32 7.01
CA GLU A 64 -13.30 6.63 6.68
C GLU A 64 -13.30 6.37 5.19
N VAL A 65 -13.34 5.10 4.80
CA VAL A 65 -13.29 4.70 3.39
C VAL A 65 -14.70 4.50 2.88
N HIS A 66 -15.11 5.30 1.90
CA HIS A 66 -16.44 5.22 1.29
C HIS A 66 -16.46 4.26 0.12
N SER A 67 -15.37 4.23 -0.66
CA SER A 67 -15.19 3.26 -1.73
C SER A 67 -13.70 3.01 -1.92
N PHE A 68 -13.37 1.82 -2.41
CA PHE A 68 -11.99 1.39 -2.58
C PHE A 68 -11.90 0.49 -3.81
N LYS A 69 -10.94 0.79 -4.67
CA LYS A 69 -10.71 0.01 -5.87
C LYS A 69 -9.21 -0.27 -6.01
N ALA A 70 -8.87 -1.51 -6.34
CA ALA A 70 -7.50 -1.93 -6.62
C ALA A 70 -7.46 -2.62 -7.98
N ASP A 71 -6.71 -2.07 -8.91
CA ASP A 71 -6.53 -2.61 -10.25
C ASP A 71 -5.14 -3.23 -10.39
N GLY A 72 -5.11 -4.40 -10.97
CA GLY A 72 -3.89 -5.17 -11.16
C GLY A 72 -4.05 -6.57 -10.62
N PRO A 73 -2.95 -7.27 -10.31
CA PRO A 73 -1.57 -6.78 -10.34
C PRO A 73 -0.98 -6.74 -11.75
N PHE A 74 -0.04 -5.82 -11.95
CA PHE A 74 0.78 -5.78 -13.16
C PHE A 74 2.17 -6.26 -12.77
N VAL A 75 2.51 -7.48 -13.16
CA VAL A 75 3.72 -8.17 -12.68
C VAL A 75 4.83 -8.07 -13.71
N ALA A 76 6.02 -7.70 -13.26
CA ALA A 76 7.21 -7.65 -14.08
C ALA A 76 8.42 -8.09 -13.24
N HIS A 77 8.93 -9.27 -13.53
CA HIS A 77 10.10 -9.86 -12.89
C HIS A 77 9.93 -10.00 -11.36
N ASP A 78 10.67 -9.22 -10.57
CA ASP A 78 10.61 -9.25 -9.10
C ASP A 78 9.72 -8.15 -8.52
N ARG A 79 8.94 -7.46 -9.36
CA ARG A 79 8.08 -6.35 -8.95
C ARG A 79 6.67 -6.51 -9.47
N PHE A 80 5.76 -5.87 -8.79
CA PHE A 80 4.41 -5.72 -9.30
C PHE A 80 3.83 -4.37 -8.91
N VAL A 81 2.84 -3.95 -9.66
CA VAL A 81 2.20 -2.65 -9.49
C VAL A 81 0.71 -2.87 -9.27
N VAL A 82 0.14 -2.11 -8.34
CA VAL A 82 -1.29 -2.06 -8.11
C VAL A 82 -1.73 -0.61 -8.16
N GLN A 83 -2.78 -0.32 -8.91
CA GLN A 83 -3.39 1.00 -8.98
C GLN A 83 -4.50 1.07 -7.94
N TYR A 84 -4.41 2.05 -7.05
CA TYR A 84 -5.41 2.27 -5.99
C TYR A 84 -6.20 3.53 -6.25
N ASP A 85 -7.52 3.43 -6.11
CA ASP A 85 -8.43 4.56 -6.16
C ASP A 85 -9.39 4.43 -4.99
N ALA A 86 -9.54 5.48 -4.21
CA ALA A 86 -10.39 5.45 -3.04
C ALA A 86 -11.07 6.80 -2.81
N ASP A 87 -12.26 6.74 -2.27
CA ASP A 87 -13.00 7.91 -1.81
C ASP A 87 -12.99 7.84 -0.29
N VAL A 88 -12.34 8.79 0.36
CA VAL A 88 -12.09 8.74 1.79
C VAL A 88 -12.39 10.08 2.46
N THR A 89 -12.70 10.02 3.76
CA THR A 89 -12.84 11.20 4.60
C THR A 89 -11.83 11.13 5.73
N ASP A 90 -11.06 12.19 5.91
CA ASP A 90 -10.21 12.36 7.08
C ASP A 90 -11.11 12.69 8.27
N LYS A 91 -11.17 11.82 9.26
CA LYS A 91 -12.07 11.96 10.39
C LYS A 91 -11.79 13.20 11.26
N LYS A 92 -10.51 13.64 11.31
CA LYS A 92 -10.13 14.80 12.10
C LYS A 92 -10.52 16.11 11.43
N SER A 93 -10.12 16.29 10.17
CA SER A 93 -10.39 17.52 9.42
C SER A 93 -11.78 17.54 8.83
N LYS A 94 -12.46 16.39 8.74
CA LYS A 94 -13.76 16.21 8.08
C LYS A 94 -13.68 16.43 6.56
N LYS A 95 -12.48 16.46 6.00
CA LYS A 95 -12.28 16.62 4.57
C LYS A 95 -12.46 15.30 3.84
N ARG A 96 -13.27 15.32 2.80
CA ARG A 96 -13.46 14.19 1.90
C ARG A 96 -12.63 14.44 0.64
N PHE A 97 -11.91 13.42 0.19
CA PHE A 97 -11.03 13.55 -0.96
C PHE A 97 -10.93 12.24 -1.72
N GLN A 98 -10.50 12.34 -2.98
CA GLN A 98 -10.21 11.19 -3.81
C GLN A 98 -8.72 10.87 -3.71
N LEU A 99 -8.41 9.65 -3.30
CA LEU A 99 -7.04 9.15 -3.29
C LEU A 99 -6.82 8.36 -4.57
N SER A 100 -5.78 8.71 -5.31
CA SER A 100 -5.40 7.96 -6.50
C SER A 100 -3.89 7.80 -6.47
N GLU A 101 -3.43 6.56 -6.35
CA GLU A 101 -2.00 6.30 -6.24
C GLU A 101 -1.63 4.94 -6.82
N VAL A 102 -0.34 4.78 -7.09
CA VAL A 102 0.22 3.53 -7.59
C VAL A 102 1.12 2.95 -6.51
N GLY A 103 0.89 1.69 -6.16
CA GLY A 103 1.77 0.95 -5.27
C GLY A 103 2.74 0.12 -6.09
N VAL A 104 4.03 0.31 -5.87
CA VAL A 104 5.09 -0.49 -6.51
C VAL A 104 5.72 -1.38 -5.45
N TYR A 105 5.65 -2.68 -5.67
CA TYR A 105 6.09 -3.67 -4.69
C TYR A 105 7.27 -4.46 -5.23
N THR A 106 8.27 -4.69 -4.39
CA THR A 106 9.42 -5.53 -4.72
C THR A 106 9.35 -6.80 -3.86
N VAL A 107 9.49 -7.95 -4.52
CA VAL A 107 9.41 -9.27 -3.88
C VAL A 107 10.78 -9.92 -3.89
N LYS A 108 11.17 -10.49 -2.75
CA LYS A 108 12.39 -11.27 -2.62
C LYS A 108 12.11 -12.44 -1.69
N ASN A 109 12.49 -13.64 -2.13
CA ASN A 109 12.28 -14.87 -1.37
C ASN A 109 10.84 -15.05 -0.90
N GLY A 110 9.88 -14.73 -1.78
CA GLY A 110 8.45 -14.91 -1.51
C GLY A 110 7.84 -13.89 -0.56
N LYS A 111 8.56 -12.82 -0.24
CA LYS A 111 8.08 -11.77 0.66
C LYS A 111 8.26 -10.40 0.04
N ILE A 112 7.39 -9.48 0.39
CA ILE A 112 7.51 -8.08 -0.03
C ILE A 112 8.56 -7.42 0.84
N VAL A 113 9.64 -6.95 0.21
CA VAL A 113 10.74 -6.29 0.92
C VAL A 113 10.70 -4.78 0.77
N ARG A 114 9.94 -4.27 -0.19
CA ARG A 114 9.77 -2.83 -0.40
C ARG A 114 8.41 -2.56 -1.02
N GLU A 115 7.76 -1.53 -0.54
CA GLU A 115 6.58 -0.96 -1.19
C GLU A 115 6.77 0.54 -1.32
N GLU A 116 6.32 1.09 -2.42
CA GLU A 116 6.45 2.51 -2.68
C GLU A 116 5.12 3.02 -3.25
N PHE A 117 4.55 4.03 -2.60
CA PHE A 117 3.27 4.62 -3.01
C PHE A 117 3.53 5.97 -3.64
N LEU A 118 3.10 6.12 -4.90
CA LEU A 118 3.29 7.34 -5.67
C LEU A 118 1.92 7.87 -6.07
N PRO A 119 1.60 9.12 -5.70
CA PRO A 119 0.34 9.69 -6.13
C PRO A 119 0.34 9.85 -7.64
N ARG A 120 -0.82 9.61 -8.25
CA ARG A 120 -0.96 9.84 -9.69
C ARG A 120 -1.03 11.33 -9.97
N ALA A 121 -0.36 11.72 -11.03
CA ALA A 121 -0.49 13.09 -11.54
C ALA A 121 -1.90 13.29 -12.06
N SER A 122 -2.52 14.37 -11.66
CA SER A 122 -3.85 14.72 -12.12
C SER A 122 -3.79 15.43 -13.46
#